data_49cfac6ecfed714198eb4c08a804ab54
#
_entry.id   49cfac6ecfed714198eb4c08a804ab54
#
_cell.length_a   1.000
_cell.length_b   1.000
_cell.length_c   1.000
_cell.angle_alpha   90.00
_cell.angle_beta   90.00
_cell.angle_gamma   90.00
#
_symmetry.space_group_name_H-M   'P 1'
#
loop_
_entity.id
_entity.type
_entity.pdbx_description
1 polymer ?
#
loop_
_entity_poly.entity_id
_entity_poly.type
_entity_poly.pdbx_seq_one_letter_code
_entity_poly.pdbx_strand_id
1 'polypeptide(L)'
;MRPGNFSNQRGSAMVAVLCLLLTGGVITAAVLSLSKIGTFTVFAHVERQRSMFVAEGVATRVQYLYAADLQLHPSEKLGETDYTAYDYDRFLCDGVKHIIDYYGEKVQFTITDTLSGEDVAQDTSAALNKYVNEDTDADIQEMVTQVKNRISDYTDSNDETREDSWETTDYEDANQKPLPRNAAMMFREELAFIPDFLKLYPMDKDGRMSHIRLIPPPGGPSLTGKPSLFTASARMIQNYCGIEEEKVPEVLDALEAWRNERTLLSDSLDEEMLTKLKSGLAMSESGLLTVNIEAPDEERRPFSRLVFSFPAFKIAGPDKQLIEYLEWNFY
;
A
#
# COMPACT_ATOMS: atom_id res chain seq x y z
N MET A 1 -52.69 -66.87 -34.17
CA MET A 1 -52.06 -65.54 -34.29
C MET A 1 -52.48 -64.75 -33.07
N ARG A 2 -51.50 -64.38 -32.21
CA ARG A 2 -51.76 -63.53 -31.03
C ARG A 2 -51.63 -62.06 -31.43
N PRO A 3 -52.63 -61.20 -31.18
CA PRO A 3 -52.48 -59.76 -31.44
C PRO A 3 -51.45 -59.17 -30.53
N GLY A 4 -50.42 -58.57 -31.12
CA GLY A 4 -49.35 -57.89 -30.36
C GLY A 4 -49.88 -56.66 -29.61
N ASN A 5 -49.47 -56.49 -28.38
CA ASN A 5 -49.83 -55.43 -27.49
C ASN A 5 -49.12 -54.14 -27.90
N PHE A 6 -49.67 -53.35 -28.81
CA PHE A 6 -49.12 -52.07 -29.31
C PHE A 6 -49.42 -50.86 -28.39
N SER A 7 -50.15 -51.07 -27.24
CA SER A 7 -50.59 -49.96 -26.40
C SER A 7 -49.47 -49.32 -25.53
N ASN A 8 -48.38 -50.05 -25.27
CA ASN A 8 -47.27 -49.54 -24.42
C ASN A 8 -46.25 -48.69 -25.15
N GLN A 9 -46.21 -48.72 -26.49
CA GLN A 9 -45.19 -47.96 -27.24
C GLN A 9 -45.47 -46.46 -27.31
N ARG A 10 -46.72 -46.04 -27.28
CA ARG A 10 -47.08 -44.62 -27.35
C ARG A 10 -46.72 -43.83 -26.09
N GLY A 11 -46.79 -44.45 -24.91
CA GLY A 11 -46.42 -43.85 -23.65
C GLY A 11 -44.89 -43.61 -23.52
N SER A 12 -44.07 -44.58 -24.00
CA SER A 12 -42.62 -44.49 -23.93
C SER A 12 -42.05 -43.43 -24.91
N ALA A 13 -42.64 -43.24 -26.07
CA ALA A 13 -42.23 -42.19 -27.01
C ALA A 13 -42.47 -40.79 -26.44
N MET A 14 -43.59 -40.57 -25.76
CA MET A 14 -43.89 -39.28 -25.12
C MET A 14 -42.90 -38.94 -24.01
N VAL A 15 -42.53 -39.93 -23.17
CA VAL A 15 -41.53 -39.77 -22.12
C VAL A 15 -40.13 -39.46 -22.73
N ALA A 16 -39.75 -40.16 -23.80
CA ALA A 16 -38.49 -39.90 -24.50
C ALA A 16 -38.42 -38.47 -25.08
N VAL A 17 -39.47 -37.97 -25.68
CA VAL A 17 -39.54 -36.59 -26.19
C VAL A 17 -39.47 -35.59 -25.05
N LEU A 18 -40.14 -35.84 -23.93
CA LEU A 18 -40.13 -34.98 -22.78
C LEU A 18 -38.72 -34.92 -22.12
N CYS A 19 -38.03 -36.04 -22.03
CA CYS A 19 -36.63 -36.10 -21.59
C CYS A 19 -35.69 -35.34 -22.53
N LEU A 20 -35.88 -35.46 -23.85
CA LEU A 20 -35.08 -34.71 -24.84
C LEU A 20 -35.30 -33.20 -24.73
N LEU A 21 -36.54 -32.76 -24.56
CA LEU A 21 -36.82 -31.33 -24.36
C LEU A 21 -36.23 -30.80 -23.03
N LEU A 22 -36.31 -31.56 -21.99
CA LEU A 22 -35.77 -31.20 -20.67
C LEU A 22 -34.24 -31.13 -20.72
N THR A 23 -33.57 -32.13 -21.29
CA THR A 23 -32.10 -32.11 -21.44
C THR A 23 -31.66 -30.99 -22.39
N GLY A 24 -32.35 -30.77 -23.51
CA GLY A 24 -32.10 -29.65 -24.41
C GLY A 24 -32.25 -28.28 -23.73
N GLY A 25 -33.28 -28.12 -22.88
CA GLY A 25 -33.50 -26.93 -22.06
C GLY A 25 -32.38 -26.69 -21.08
N VAL A 26 -31.93 -27.73 -20.35
CA VAL A 26 -30.80 -27.63 -19.41
C VAL A 26 -29.50 -27.25 -20.13
N ILE A 27 -29.18 -27.88 -21.26
CA ILE A 27 -28.01 -27.58 -22.07
C ILE A 27 -28.04 -26.12 -22.52
N THR A 28 -29.17 -25.67 -23.05
CA THR A 28 -29.35 -24.29 -23.54
C THR A 28 -29.16 -23.29 -22.39
N ALA A 29 -29.74 -23.54 -21.21
CA ALA A 29 -29.57 -22.70 -20.04
C ALA A 29 -28.10 -22.65 -19.56
N ALA A 30 -27.41 -23.80 -19.58
CA ALA A 30 -25.98 -23.86 -19.23
C ALA A 30 -25.11 -23.06 -20.23
N VAL A 31 -25.36 -23.21 -21.54
CA VAL A 31 -24.62 -22.45 -22.58
C VAL A 31 -24.87 -20.95 -22.45
N LEU A 32 -26.09 -20.52 -22.20
CA LEU A 32 -26.41 -19.10 -21.97
C LEU A 32 -25.74 -18.55 -20.71
N SER A 33 -25.72 -19.33 -19.65
CA SER A 33 -25.03 -18.94 -18.40
C SER A 33 -23.52 -18.79 -18.61
N LEU A 34 -22.88 -19.77 -19.26
CA LEU A 34 -21.45 -19.70 -19.61
C LEU A 34 -21.13 -18.52 -20.52
N SER A 35 -21.99 -18.26 -21.55
CA SER A 35 -21.82 -17.09 -22.41
C SER A 35 -21.90 -15.76 -21.65
N LYS A 36 -22.83 -15.62 -20.69
CA LYS A 36 -22.93 -14.44 -19.85
C LYS A 36 -21.68 -14.27 -19.01
N ILE A 37 -21.23 -15.33 -18.33
CA ILE A 37 -20.00 -15.30 -17.52
C ILE A 37 -18.81 -14.87 -18.38
N GLY A 38 -18.63 -15.47 -19.56
CA GLY A 38 -17.57 -15.10 -20.49
C GLY A 38 -17.62 -13.64 -20.90
N THR A 39 -18.82 -13.12 -21.22
CA THR A 39 -18.98 -11.70 -21.56
C THR A 39 -18.65 -10.77 -20.41
N PHE A 40 -19.11 -11.08 -19.20
CA PHE A 40 -18.77 -10.29 -18.01
C PHE A 40 -17.27 -10.32 -17.69
N THR A 41 -16.63 -11.48 -17.85
CA THR A 41 -15.19 -11.62 -17.62
C THR A 41 -14.38 -10.77 -18.60
N VAL A 42 -14.72 -10.81 -19.89
CA VAL A 42 -14.06 -9.99 -20.92
C VAL A 42 -14.30 -8.51 -20.64
N PHE A 43 -15.53 -8.11 -20.33
CA PHE A 43 -15.85 -6.72 -19.99
C PHE A 43 -15.04 -6.25 -18.78
N ALA A 44 -15.03 -7.01 -17.70
CA ALA A 44 -14.26 -6.67 -16.49
C ALA A 44 -12.76 -6.55 -16.78
N HIS A 45 -12.21 -7.42 -17.64
CA HIS A 45 -10.81 -7.36 -18.03
C HIS A 45 -10.49 -6.11 -18.85
N VAL A 46 -11.33 -5.76 -19.81
CA VAL A 46 -11.17 -4.53 -20.63
C VAL A 46 -11.25 -3.28 -19.76
N GLU A 47 -12.23 -3.19 -18.85
CA GLU A 47 -12.37 -2.07 -17.95
C GLU A 47 -11.19 -1.96 -16.97
N ARG A 48 -10.70 -3.09 -16.45
CA ARG A 48 -9.49 -3.10 -15.63
C ARG A 48 -8.28 -2.59 -16.41
N GLN A 49 -8.05 -3.04 -17.62
CA GLN A 49 -6.95 -2.54 -18.44
C GLN A 49 -7.10 -1.05 -18.73
N ARG A 50 -8.31 -0.58 -19.02
CA ARG A 50 -8.58 0.85 -19.22
C ARG A 50 -8.24 1.66 -17.98
N SER A 51 -8.67 1.23 -16.80
CA SER A 51 -8.36 1.94 -15.55
C SER A 51 -6.85 1.91 -15.23
N MET A 52 -6.13 0.85 -15.58
CA MET A 52 -4.67 0.81 -15.47
C MET A 52 -4.00 1.87 -16.38
N PHE A 53 -4.39 1.96 -17.65
CA PHE A 53 -3.85 3.00 -18.56
C PHE A 53 -4.18 4.42 -18.10
N VAL A 54 -5.38 4.62 -17.56
CA VAL A 54 -5.76 5.92 -16.97
C VAL A 54 -4.85 6.24 -15.79
N ALA A 55 -4.62 5.28 -14.88
CA ALA A 55 -3.74 5.46 -13.74
C ALA A 55 -2.30 5.77 -14.14
N GLU A 56 -1.74 5.09 -15.15
CA GLU A 56 -0.39 5.37 -15.70
C GLU A 56 -0.30 6.78 -16.31
N GLY A 57 -1.32 7.18 -17.06
CA GLY A 57 -1.37 8.52 -17.62
C GLY A 57 -1.43 9.62 -16.56
N VAL A 58 -2.23 9.38 -15.51
CA VAL A 58 -2.31 10.27 -14.34
C VAL A 58 -0.99 10.28 -13.56
N ALA A 59 -0.32 9.14 -13.42
CA ALA A 59 0.99 9.07 -12.76
C ALA A 59 1.99 10.04 -13.39
N THR A 60 2.12 10.03 -14.71
CA THR A 60 3.00 10.95 -15.44
C THR A 60 2.58 12.40 -15.22
N ARG A 61 1.28 12.68 -15.22
CA ARG A 61 0.77 14.05 -15.00
C ARG A 61 1.03 14.53 -13.56
N VAL A 62 0.84 13.69 -12.56
CA VAL A 62 1.12 14.02 -11.14
C VAL A 62 2.60 14.31 -10.94
N GLN A 63 3.49 13.51 -11.52
CA GLN A 63 4.93 13.76 -11.48
C GLN A 63 5.29 15.14 -12.06
N TYR A 64 4.70 15.49 -13.20
CA TYR A 64 4.91 16.79 -13.82
C TYR A 64 4.38 17.94 -12.94
N LEU A 65 3.16 17.81 -12.41
CA LEU A 65 2.54 18.83 -11.58
C LEU A 65 3.33 19.06 -10.29
N TYR A 66 3.78 18.00 -9.63
CA TYR A 66 4.64 18.09 -8.46
C TYR A 66 5.98 18.75 -8.77
N ALA A 67 6.64 18.35 -9.86
CA ALA A 67 7.90 18.94 -10.27
C ALA A 67 7.75 20.44 -10.63
N ALA A 68 6.66 20.81 -11.28
CA ALA A 68 6.35 22.19 -11.59
C ALA A 68 6.11 23.02 -10.32
N ASP A 69 5.38 22.47 -9.35
CA ASP A 69 5.13 23.11 -8.05
C ASP A 69 6.45 23.40 -7.32
N LEU A 70 7.33 22.41 -7.22
CA LEU A 70 8.66 22.58 -6.62
C LEU A 70 9.53 23.63 -7.33
N GLN A 71 9.42 23.74 -8.66
CA GLN A 71 10.18 24.74 -9.41
C GLN A 71 9.66 26.16 -9.25
N LEU A 72 8.35 26.31 -9.17
CA LEU A 72 7.71 27.61 -8.96
C LEU A 72 7.94 28.13 -7.54
N HIS A 73 8.11 27.22 -6.58
CA HIS A 73 8.18 27.52 -5.15
C HIS A 73 9.37 26.87 -4.43
N PRO A 74 10.62 27.09 -4.90
CA PRO A 74 11.79 26.34 -4.44
C PRO A 74 12.23 26.62 -2.99
N SER A 75 11.75 27.71 -2.39
CA SER A 75 12.10 28.12 -1.02
C SER A 75 11.03 27.82 0.02
N GLU A 76 9.89 27.32 -0.43
CA GLU A 76 8.78 27.03 0.48
C GLU A 76 8.96 25.69 1.18
N LYS A 77 8.48 25.61 2.41
CA LYS A 77 8.53 24.42 3.24
C LYS A 77 7.17 24.13 3.83
N LEU A 78 6.83 22.84 3.86
CA LEU A 78 5.64 22.36 4.57
C LEU A 78 5.65 22.87 6.02
N GLY A 79 4.50 23.31 6.51
CA GLY A 79 4.29 23.75 7.88
C GLY A 79 4.89 25.10 8.29
N GLU A 80 5.72 25.72 7.42
CA GLU A 80 6.30 27.05 7.65
C GLU A 80 5.69 28.11 6.70
N THR A 81 5.15 27.66 5.57
CA THR A 81 4.59 28.54 4.53
C THR A 81 3.10 28.70 4.71
N ASP A 82 2.64 29.94 4.60
CA ASP A 82 1.20 30.27 4.57
C ASP A 82 0.65 29.97 3.16
N TYR A 83 0.02 28.81 3.01
CA TYR A 83 -0.57 28.37 1.75
C TYR A 83 -1.97 28.99 1.48
N THR A 84 -2.54 29.73 2.41
CA THR A 84 -3.84 30.42 2.22
C THR A 84 -3.75 31.58 1.23
N ALA A 85 -2.54 32.05 0.97
CA ALA A 85 -2.27 33.13 0.02
C ALA A 85 -2.42 32.72 -1.45
N TYR A 86 -2.53 31.42 -1.74
CA TYR A 86 -2.63 30.91 -3.11
C TYR A 86 -4.07 30.65 -3.49
N ASP A 87 -4.49 31.10 -4.66
CA ASP A 87 -5.82 30.91 -5.24
C ASP A 87 -5.89 29.72 -6.22
N TYR A 88 -4.90 28.84 -6.20
CA TYR A 88 -4.79 27.63 -7.01
C TYR A 88 -4.33 26.43 -6.19
N ASP A 89 -4.65 25.23 -6.69
CA ASP A 89 -4.29 23.98 -6.04
C ASP A 89 -2.76 23.78 -6.03
N ARG A 90 -2.22 23.52 -4.86
CA ARG A 90 -0.83 23.15 -4.64
C ARG A 90 -0.71 21.62 -4.51
N PHE A 91 0.31 21.06 -5.14
CA PHE A 91 0.55 19.62 -5.12
C PHE A 91 1.68 19.31 -4.14
N LEU A 92 1.31 19.15 -2.88
CA LEU A 92 2.24 18.98 -1.77
C LEU A 92 2.35 17.52 -1.32
N CYS A 93 3.47 17.17 -0.68
CA CYS A 93 3.68 15.86 -0.08
C CYS A 93 3.07 15.79 1.33
N ASP A 94 1.75 15.91 1.42
CA ASP A 94 1.01 16.05 2.68
C ASP A 94 -0.10 15.01 2.88
N GLY A 95 -0.26 14.09 1.92
CA GLY A 95 -1.29 13.07 1.96
C GLY A 95 -2.72 13.58 1.69
N VAL A 96 -2.87 14.82 1.27
CA VAL A 96 -4.18 15.37 0.86
C VAL A 96 -4.65 14.66 -0.41
N LYS A 97 -5.95 14.40 -0.46
CA LYS A 97 -6.60 13.81 -1.63
C LYS A 97 -6.86 14.88 -2.68
N HIS A 98 -6.30 14.67 -3.87
CA HIS A 98 -6.54 15.50 -5.04
C HIS A 98 -7.39 14.73 -6.05
N ILE A 99 -8.21 15.44 -6.81
CA ILE A 99 -9.00 14.90 -7.91
C ILE A 99 -8.57 15.58 -9.20
N ILE A 100 -8.26 14.80 -10.21
CA ILE A 100 -7.87 15.30 -11.53
C ILE A 100 -8.81 14.71 -12.58
N ASP A 101 -9.23 15.55 -13.54
CA ASP A 101 -9.91 15.07 -14.74
C ASP A 101 -8.88 14.61 -15.77
N TYR A 102 -8.99 13.35 -16.18
CA TYR A 102 -8.13 12.75 -17.19
C TYR A 102 -9.00 12.08 -18.27
N TYR A 103 -9.14 12.74 -19.41
CA TYR A 103 -10.00 12.32 -20.52
C TYR A 103 -11.45 12.05 -20.10
N GLY A 104 -12.01 12.87 -19.23
CA GLY A 104 -13.39 12.75 -18.75
C GLY A 104 -13.59 11.72 -17.63
N GLU A 105 -12.51 11.10 -17.16
CA GLU A 105 -12.52 10.25 -15.97
C GLU A 105 -11.97 11.05 -14.78
N LYS A 106 -12.71 11.05 -13.67
CA LYS A 106 -12.22 11.62 -12.42
C LYS A 106 -11.32 10.61 -11.74
N VAL A 107 -10.12 11.02 -11.44
CA VAL A 107 -9.10 10.16 -10.80
C VAL A 107 -8.62 10.82 -9.54
N GLN A 108 -8.68 10.09 -8.46
CA GLN A 108 -8.19 10.53 -7.15
C GLN A 108 -6.74 10.10 -6.97
N PHE A 109 -5.93 10.98 -6.36
CA PHE A 109 -4.58 10.63 -5.96
C PHE A 109 -4.16 11.31 -4.67
N THR A 110 -3.14 10.75 -4.03
CA THR A 110 -2.47 11.32 -2.85
C THR A 110 -0.97 11.27 -3.05
N ILE A 111 -0.24 12.23 -2.51
CA ILE A 111 1.22 12.28 -2.50
C ILE A 111 1.69 12.19 -1.05
N THR A 112 2.49 11.18 -0.73
CA THR A 112 3.03 10.95 0.60
C THR A 112 4.55 10.80 0.55
N ASP A 113 5.20 11.02 1.69
CA ASP A 113 6.65 10.79 1.80
C ASP A 113 6.93 9.27 1.84
N THR A 114 7.88 8.80 1.04
CA THR A 114 8.27 7.38 0.99
C THR A 114 8.89 6.90 2.31
N LEU A 115 9.50 7.80 3.08
CA LEU A 115 9.99 7.47 4.43
C LEU A 115 8.87 7.36 5.47
N SER A 116 7.62 7.70 5.10
CA SER A 116 6.46 7.51 5.95
C SER A 116 6.17 6.02 6.11
N GLY A 117 6.44 5.52 7.29
CA GLY A 117 6.33 4.11 7.63
C GLY A 117 7.39 3.72 8.65
N GLU A 118 7.10 2.64 9.36
CA GLU A 118 8.02 2.14 10.37
C GLU A 118 9.13 1.32 9.69
N ASP A 119 10.37 1.63 10.02
CA ASP A 119 11.52 0.85 9.56
C ASP A 119 11.68 -0.36 10.46
N VAL A 120 11.29 -1.52 9.95
CA VAL A 120 11.29 -2.80 10.68
C VAL A 120 12.05 -3.90 9.93
N ALA A 121 12.71 -3.55 8.84
CA ALA A 121 13.40 -4.52 7.99
C ALA A 121 14.76 -5.01 8.55
N GLN A 122 15.17 -4.49 9.69
CA GLN A 122 16.42 -4.85 10.34
C GLN A 122 16.19 -5.20 11.81
N ASP A 123 16.94 -6.15 12.34
CA ASP A 123 16.89 -6.56 13.74
C ASP A 123 17.22 -5.42 14.71
N THR A 124 18.09 -4.50 14.27
CA THR A 124 18.47 -3.26 15.02
C THR A 124 17.43 -2.17 14.93
N SER A 125 16.28 -2.44 14.29
CA SER A 125 15.23 -1.47 14.06
C SER A 125 14.80 -0.76 15.35
N ALA A 126 14.93 0.57 15.35
CA ALA A 126 14.44 1.40 16.43
C ALA A 126 12.92 1.29 16.62
N ALA A 127 12.18 1.00 15.55
CA ALA A 127 10.73 0.82 15.59
C ALA A 127 10.35 -0.45 16.37
N LEU A 128 11.03 -1.58 16.17
CA LEU A 128 10.81 -2.79 16.94
C LEU A 128 11.21 -2.60 18.42
N ASN A 129 12.29 -1.88 18.70
CA ASN A 129 12.72 -1.62 20.07
C ASN A 129 11.74 -0.74 20.86
N LYS A 130 11.02 0.15 20.18
CA LYS A 130 10.03 1.04 20.81
C LYS A 130 8.73 0.36 21.23
N TYR A 131 8.48 -0.87 20.74
CA TYR A 131 7.40 -1.72 21.27
C TYR A 131 7.70 -2.29 22.64
N VAL A 132 8.96 -2.23 23.09
CA VAL A 132 9.40 -2.81 24.35
C VAL A 132 9.71 -1.68 25.31
N ASN A 133 8.74 -1.29 26.11
CA ASN A 133 8.89 -0.39 27.25
C ASN A 133 8.60 -1.14 28.55
N GLU A 134 8.82 -0.50 29.69
CA GLU A 134 8.65 -1.11 31.03
C GLU A 134 7.22 -1.60 31.29
N ASP A 135 6.22 -1.01 30.60
CA ASP A 135 4.81 -1.33 30.75
C ASP A 135 4.31 -2.36 29.72
N THR A 136 5.16 -2.78 28.79
CA THR A 136 4.78 -3.75 27.76
C THR A 136 4.64 -5.15 28.34
N ASP A 137 3.57 -5.86 27.96
CA ASP A 137 3.35 -7.25 28.35
C ASP A 137 4.57 -8.13 27.99
N ALA A 138 4.95 -9.02 28.92
CA ALA A 138 6.08 -9.92 28.74
C ALA A 138 5.96 -10.79 27.49
N ASP A 139 4.74 -11.23 27.13
CA ASP A 139 4.47 -12.02 25.94
C ASP A 139 4.74 -11.22 24.66
N ILE A 140 4.45 -9.91 24.67
CA ILE A 140 4.74 -9.01 23.54
C ILE A 140 6.25 -8.76 23.44
N GLN A 141 6.95 -8.57 24.58
CA GLN A 141 8.40 -8.40 24.58
C GLN A 141 9.12 -9.61 24.02
N GLU A 142 8.70 -10.82 24.43
CA GLU A 142 9.22 -12.08 23.91
C GLU A 142 8.97 -12.18 22.40
N MET A 143 7.72 -11.93 21.95
CA MET A 143 7.36 -11.95 20.53
C MET A 143 8.21 -10.97 19.70
N VAL A 144 8.45 -9.75 20.19
CA VAL A 144 9.32 -8.77 19.52
C VAL A 144 10.74 -9.31 19.39
N THR A 145 11.27 -9.95 20.45
CA THR A 145 12.60 -10.53 20.42
C THR A 145 12.70 -11.67 19.40
N GLN A 146 11.73 -12.56 19.39
CA GLN A 146 11.64 -13.65 18.40
C GLN A 146 11.57 -13.12 16.97
N VAL A 147 10.71 -12.11 16.71
CA VAL A 147 10.59 -11.49 15.38
C VAL A 147 11.91 -10.84 14.94
N LYS A 148 12.64 -10.17 15.84
CA LYS A 148 13.95 -9.59 15.53
C LYS A 148 14.98 -10.66 15.15
N ASN A 149 15.06 -11.76 15.93
CA ASN A 149 15.96 -12.87 15.63
C ASN A 149 15.61 -13.50 14.26
N ARG A 150 14.32 -13.69 13.98
CA ARG A 150 13.84 -14.22 12.69
C ARG A 150 14.10 -13.28 11.50
N ILE A 151 14.03 -11.97 11.68
CA ILE A 151 14.44 -11.00 10.64
C ILE A 151 15.93 -11.14 10.36
N SER A 152 16.75 -11.29 11.41
CA SER A 152 18.19 -11.49 11.25
C SER A 152 18.51 -12.76 10.47
N ASP A 153 17.97 -13.91 10.90
CA ASP A 153 18.22 -15.19 10.26
C ASP A 153 17.63 -15.26 8.84
N TYR A 154 16.50 -14.58 8.58
CA TYR A 154 15.94 -14.46 7.24
C TYR A 154 16.86 -13.71 6.27
N THR A 155 17.68 -12.79 6.78
CA THR A 155 18.48 -11.86 5.94
C THR A 155 19.98 -12.12 5.99
N ASP A 156 20.50 -12.87 6.94
CA ASP A 156 21.94 -13.15 6.98
C ASP A 156 22.33 -14.32 6.01
N SER A 157 23.59 -14.59 5.88
CA SER A 157 24.11 -15.54 4.90
C SER A 157 24.59 -16.86 5.50
N ASN A 158 24.36 -17.05 6.80
CA ASN A 158 24.74 -18.28 7.49
C ASN A 158 23.49 -19.12 7.81
N ASP A 159 23.66 -20.36 8.23
CA ASP A 159 22.57 -21.27 8.62
C ASP A 159 22.59 -21.53 10.14
N GLU A 160 23.13 -20.59 10.94
CA GLU A 160 23.16 -20.69 12.40
C GLU A 160 21.90 -20.05 12.99
N THR A 161 20.97 -20.87 13.45
CA THR A 161 19.70 -20.43 14.03
C THR A 161 19.91 -19.73 15.37
N ARG A 162 19.40 -18.50 15.53
CA ARG A 162 19.33 -17.78 16.79
C ARG A 162 18.27 -18.38 17.72
N GLU A 163 18.31 -18.00 18.99
CA GLU A 163 17.31 -18.42 19.98
C GLU A 163 15.90 -18.06 19.52
N ASP A 164 15.00 -19.04 19.53
CA ASP A 164 13.58 -18.92 19.10
C ASP A 164 13.40 -18.36 17.67
N SER A 165 14.38 -18.57 16.81
CA SER A 165 14.35 -18.13 15.44
C SER A 165 14.16 -19.30 14.46
N TRP A 166 14.18 -19.00 13.17
CA TRP A 166 13.92 -19.95 12.08
C TRP A 166 14.92 -19.77 10.96
N GLU A 167 15.55 -20.89 10.57
CA GLU A 167 16.41 -20.99 9.41
C GLU A 167 15.76 -21.86 8.32
N THR A 168 16.44 -22.06 7.21
CA THR A 168 15.95 -22.81 6.05
C THR A 168 15.33 -24.15 6.43
N THR A 169 15.94 -24.89 7.36
CA THR A 169 15.47 -26.19 7.83
C THR A 169 14.14 -26.08 8.57
N ASP A 170 13.98 -25.03 9.40
CA ASP A 170 12.75 -24.83 10.18
C ASP A 170 11.57 -24.47 9.28
N TYR A 171 11.83 -23.64 8.24
CA TYR A 171 10.82 -23.32 7.22
C TYR A 171 10.41 -24.56 6.40
N GLU A 172 11.37 -25.43 6.06
CA GLU A 172 11.09 -26.68 5.33
C GLU A 172 10.29 -27.67 6.19
N ASP A 173 10.66 -27.86 7.45
CA ASP A 173 9.97 -28.75 8.40
C ASP A 173 8.54 -28.26 8.69
N ALA A 174 8.33 -26.97 8.76
CA ALA A 174 7.02 -26.36 8.89
C ALA A 174 6.21 -26.32 7.57
N ASN A 175 6.80 -26.78 6.44
CA ASN A 175 6.25 -26.67 5.09
C ASN A 175 5.83 -25.24 4.74
N GLN A 176 6.59 -24.25 5.21
CA GLN A 176 6.39 -22.85 4.88
C GLN A 176 7.19 -22.44 3.65
N LYS A 177 6.59 -21.63 2.80
CA LYS A 177 7.21 -21.05 1.60
C LYS A 177 6.82 -19.59 1.48
N PRO A 178 7.68 -18.72 0.93
CA PRO A 178 9.03 -19.02 0.45
C PRO A 178 10.01 -19.34 1.59
N LEU A 179 11.15 -19.96 1.24
CA LEU A 179 12.27 -20.14 2.17
C LEU A 179 12.93 -18.80 2.49
N PRO A 180 13.67 -18.68 3.60
CA PRO A 180 14.40 -17.46 3.94
C PRO A 180 15.35 -17.09 2.79
N ARG A 181 15.58 -15.78 2.65
CA ARG A 181 16.36 -15.26 1.53
C ARG A 181 17.86 -15.47 1.70
N ASN A 182 18.35 -15.50 2.94
CA ASN A 182 19.77 -15.46 3.32
C ASN A 182 20.51 -14.29 2.62
N ALA A 183 19.81 -13.19 2.44
CA ALA A 183 20.27 -11.93 1.86
C ALA A 183 19.32 -10.79 2.23
N ALA A 184 19.74 -9.55 2.01
CA ALA A 184 18.88 -8.37 2.26
C ALA A 184 17.51 -8.50 1.58
N MET A 185 16.45 -8.08 2.26
CA MET A 185 15.10 -8.06 1.70
C MET A 185 15.03 -7.17 0.47
N MET A 186 14.22 -7.53 -0.50
CA MET A 186 14.01 -6.77 -1.73
C MET A 186 12.73 -5.94 -1.71
N PHE A 187 11.75 -6.36 -0.91
CA PHE A 187 10.45 -5.68 -0.77
C PHE A 187 9.85 -5.96 0.61
N ARG A 188 9.08 -5.01 1.11
CA ARG A 188 8.52 -5.05 2.48
C ARG A 188 7.54 -6.21 2.72
N GLU A 189 6.90 -6.71 1.68
CA GLU A 189 5.96 -7.84 1.76
C GLU A 189 6.65 -9.16 2.14
N GLU A 190 7.98 -9.25 2.03
CA GLU A 190 8.76 -10.39 2.55
C GLU A 190 8.61 -10.56 4.06
N LEU A 191 8.40 -9.46 4.78
CA LEU A 191 8.14 -9.49 6.22
C LEU A 191 6.90 -10.34 6.59
N ALA A 192 5.93 -10.47 5.69
CA ALA A 192 4.76 -11.32 5.91
C ALA A 192 5.09 -12.82 5.98
N PHE A 193 6.24 -13.22 5.45
CA PHE A 193 6.69 -14.61 5.49
C PHE A 193 7.43 -14.96 6.80
N ILE A 194 7.77 -13.95 7.58
CA ILE A 194 8.41 -14.14 8.88
C ILE A 194 7.34 -14.53 9.90
N PRO A 195 7.50 -15.69 10.58
CA PRO A 195 6.54 -16.12 11.59
C PRO A 195 6.29 -15.06 12.66
N ASP A 196 5.04 -14.91 13.05
CA ASP A 196 4.54 -13.97 14.05
C ASP A 196 4.65 -12.48 13.70
N PHE A 197 5.34 -12.09 12.60
CA PHE A 197 5.45 -10.69 12.20
C PHE A 197 4.08 -10.01 12.03
N LEU A 198 3.13 -10.69 11.38
CA LEU A 198 1.78 -10.14 11.16
C LEU A 198 0.93 -9.99 12.44
N LYS A 199 1.36 -10.59 13.55
CA LYS A 199 0.71 -10.35 14.85
C LYS A 199 1.08 -8.98 15.42
N LEU A 200 2.32 -8.52 15.19
CA LEU A 200 2.80 -7.20 15.58
C LEU A 200 2.40 -6.13 14.55
N TYR A 201 2.47 -6.46 13.28
CA TYR A 201 2.22 -5.58 12.14
C TYR A 201 1.19 -6.19 11.20
N PRO A 202 -0.11 -6.16 11.54
CA PRO A 202 -1.15 -6.70 10.69
C PRO A 202 -1.22 -5.93 9.37
N MET A 203 -1.54 -6.63 8.29
CA MET A 203 -1.84 -5.98 7.01
C MET A 203 -3.05 -5.05 7.16
N ASP A 204 -3.09 -4.01 6.36
CA ASP A 204 -4.27 -3.17 6.23
C ASP A 204 -5.43 -3.95 5.58
N LYS A 205 -6.62 -3.34 5.55
CA LYS A 205 -7.84 -3.95 4.98
C LYS A 205 -7.72 -4.31 3.49
N ASP A 206 -6.74 -3.73 2.80
CA ASP A 206 -6.45 -3.99 1.39
C ASP A 206 -5.36 -5.07 1.22
N GLY A 207 -4.91 -5.71 2.31
CA GLY A 207 -3.88 -6.74 2.32
C GLY A 207 -2.48 -6.19 2.07
N ARG A 208 -2.21 -4.93 2.45
CA ARG A 208 -0.94 -4.24 2.24
C ARG A 208 -0.26 -3.90 3.56
N MET A 209 1.03 -3.68 3.49
CA MET A 209 1.85 -3.18 4.60
C MET A 209 2.15 -1.69 4.45
N SER A 210 1.12 -0.87 4.21
CA SER A 210 1.27 0.57 3.93
C SER A 210 1.88 1.37 5.09
N HIS A 211 1.80 0.84 6.31
CA HIS A 211 2.40 1.43 7.51
C HIS A 211 3.88 1.05 7.72
N ILE A 212 4.41 0.11 6.92
CA ILE A 212 5.82 -0.26 6.90
C ILE A 212 6.54 0.56 5.83
N ARG A 213 7.73 1.06 6.19
CA ARG A 213 8.60 1.77 5.26
C ARG A 213 8.93 0.89 4.05
N LEU A 214 8.98 1.50 2.88
CA LEU A 214 9.45 0.84 1.67
C LEU A 214 10.88 0.32 1.87
N ILE A 215 11.14 -0.90 1.42
CA ILE A 215 12.49 -1.47 1.35
C ILE A 215 13.00 -1.19 -0.06
N PRO A 216 14.09 -0.42 -0.23
CA PRO A 216 14.62 -0.12 -1.54
C PRO A 216 15.22 -1.38 -2.17
N PRO A 217 15.13 -1.53 -3.50
CA PRO A 217 15.81 -2.63 -4.18
C PRO A 217 17.33 -2.57 -3.98
N PRO A 218 18.05 -3.69 -4.06
CA PRO A 218 19.50 -3.71 -3.94
C PRO A 218 20.19 -2.76 -4.93
N GLY A 219 21.04 -1.87 -4.42
CA GLY A 219 21.69 -0.81 -5.23
C GLY A 219 20.84 0.43 -5.46
N GLY A 220 19.61 0.44 -4.96
CA GLY A 220 18.75 1.63 -4.96
C GLY A 220 19.22 2.74 -4.01
N PRO A 221 18.53 3.88 -3.99
CA PRO A 221 18.88 4.99 -3.11
C PRO A 221 18.71 4.58 -1.64
N SER A 222 19.63 5.06 -0.80
CA SER A 222 19.51 4.85 0.64
C SER A 222 18.32 5.62 1.19
N LEU A 223 17.40 4.93 1.85
CA LEU A 223 16.25 5.52 2.51
C LEU A 223 16.64 6.01 3.93
N THR A 224 17.62 6.89 3.99
CA THR A 224 18.08 7.49 5.24
C THR A 224 17.40 8.83 5.49
N GLY A 225 17.11 9.13 6.75
CA GLY A 225 16.53 10.40 7.17
C GLY A 225 15.30 10.23 8.06
N LYS A 226 14.81 11.35 8.53
CA LYS A 226 13.57 11.39 9.31
C LYS A 226 12.37 11.39 8.36
N PRO A 227 11.32 10.60 8.65
CA PRO A 227 10.07 10.67 7.90
C PRO A 227 9.39 12.03 8.11
N SER A 228 8.61 12.46 7.11
CA SER A 228 7.85 13.71 7.18
C SER A 228 6.74 13.64 8.23
N LEU A 229 6.59 14.69 9.03
CA LEU A 229 5.49 14.84 9.97
C LEU A 229 4.14 14.84 9.25
N PHE A 230 4.06 15.47 8.08
CA PHE A 230 2.79 15.69 7.35
C PHE A 230 2.15 14.40 6.82
N THR A 231 2.91 13.32 6.76
CA THR A 231 2.44 11.99 6.34
C THR A 231 2.66 10.91 7.41
N ALA A 232 3.05 11.32 8.62
CA ALA A 232 3.27 10.41 9.74
C ALA A 232 1.94 9.86 10.28
N SER A 233 1.96 8.59 10.67
CA SER A 233 0.86 7.95 11.40
C SER A 233 0.89 8.31 12.90
N ALA A 234 -0.24 8.11 13.59
CA ALA A 234 -0.32 8.27 15.05
C ALA A 234 0.81 7.52 15.78
N ARG A 235 1.07 6.28 15.36
CA ARG A 235 2.11 5.42 15.90
C ARG A 235 3.51 5.98 15.67
N MET A 236 3.78 6.56 14.51
CA MET A 236 5.06 7.22 14.22
C MET A 236 5.24 8.45 15.10
N ILE A 237 4.22 9.28 15.28
CA ILE A 237 4.25 10.45 16.17
C ILE A 237 4.61 10.02 17.58
N GLN A 238 3.95 9.00 18.11
CA GLN A 238 4.24 8.43 19.42
C GLN A 238 5.66 7.89 19.50
N ASN A 239 6.05 7.04 18.57
CA ASN A 239 7.31 6.31 18.62
C ASN A 239 8.54 7.17 18.33
N TYR A 240 8.46 8.09 17.36
CA TYR A 240 9.62 8.91 16.97
C TYR A 240 9.78 10.18 17.81
N CYS A 241 8.67 10.73 18.33
CA CYS A 241 8.71 11.99 19.08
C CYS A 241 8.57 11.78 20.59
N GLY A 242 8.29 10.57 21.07
CA GLY A 242 8.08 10.29 22.50
C GLY A 242 6.87 11.04 23.06
N ILE A 243 5.84 11.22 22.25
CA ILE A 243 4.60 11.87 22.66
C ILE A 243 3.69 10.84 23.31
N GLU A 244 3.15 11.19 24.48
CA GLU A 244 2.20 10.35 25.21
C GLU A 244 0.95 10.07 24.36
N GLU A 245 0.39 8.87 24.47
CA GLU A 245 -0.74 8.43 23.65
C GLU A 245 -1.94 9.38 23.73
N GLU A 246 -2.20 9.95 24.92
CA GLU A 246 -3.31 10.87 25.15
C GLU A 246 -3.15 12.21 24.40
N LYS A 247 -1.92 12.60 24.05
CA LYS A 247 -1.62 13.85 23.31
C LYS A 247 -1.49 13.66 21.81
N VAL A 248 -1.42 12.42 21.31
CA VAL A 248 -1.33 12.13 19.88
C VAL A 248 -2.55 12.66 19.10
N PRO A 249 -3.79 12.55 19.60
CA PRO A 249 -4.95 13.14 18.93
C PRO A 249 -4.83 14.64 18.66
N GLU A 250 -4.28 15.41 19.60
CA GLU A 250 -4.06 16.86 19.44
C GLU A 250 -3.15 17.15 18.23
N VAL A 251 -2.10 16.36 18.05
CA VAL A 251 -1.19 16.51 16.90
C VAL A 251 -1.90 16.13 15.60
N LEU A 252 -2.71 15.06 15.60
CA LEU A 252 -3.45 14.63 14.42
C LEU A 252 -4.51 15.68 14.02
N ASP A 253 -5.20 16.27 14.98
CA ASP A 253 -6.18 17.34 14.75
C ASP A 253 -5.50 18.57 14.16
N ALA A 254 -4.32 18.95 14.66
CA ALA A 254 -3.51 20.04 14.11
C ALA A 254 -3.06 19.75 12.67
N LEU A 255 -2.65 18.51 12.37
CA LEU A 255 -2.29 18.09 11.00
C LEU A 255 -3.50 18.07 10.07
N GLU A 256 -4.68 17.71 10.58
CA GLU A 256 -5.93 17.75 9.81
C GLU A 256 -6.36 19.18 9.53
N ALA A 257 -6.29 20.09 10.52
CA ALA A 257 -6.52 21.52 10.33
C ALA A 257 -5.56 22.11 9.29
N TRP A 258 -4.27 21.73 9.36
CA TRP A 258 -3.31 22.17 8.34
C TRP A 258 -3.66 21.63 6.95
N ARG A 259 -4.07 20.38 6.80
CA ARG A 259 -4.46 19.81 5.51
C ARG A 259 -5.70 20.45 4.91
N ASN A 260 -6.72 20.71 5.74
CA ASN A 260 -8.02 21.21 5.29
C ASN A 260 -8.07 22.73 5.17
N GLU A 261 -7.45 23.44 6.11
CA GLU A 261 -7.59 24.89 6.28
C GLU A 261 -6.28 25.65 6.10
N ARG A 262 -5.16 24.92 5.93
CA ARG A 262 -3.80 25.46 5.86
C ARG A 262 -3.37 26.25 7.11
N THR A 263 -4.01 25.99 8.25
CA THR A 263 -3.64 26.58 9.53
C THR A 263 -2.22 26.13 9.92
N LEU A 264 -1.37 27.08 10.27
CA LEU A 264 0.02 26.76 10.67
C LEU A 264 0.04 25.92 11.94
N LEU A 265 0.94 24.96 12.00
CA LEU A 265 1.08 24.09 13.18
C LEU A 265 1.46 24.88 14.44
N SER A 266 2.17 26.02 14.28
CA SER A 266 2.50 26.95 15.35
C SER A 266 1.28 27.63 15.98
N ASP A 267 0.16 27.68 15.27
CA ASP A 267 -1.07 28.31 15.76
C ASP A 267 -1.96 27.28 16.49
N SER A 268 -1.70 26.00 16.25
CA SER A 268 -2.50 24.89 16.80
C SER A 268 -1.80 24.14 17.93
N LEU A 269 -0.46 24.14 17.98
CA LEU A 269 0.33 23.38 18.94
C LEU A 269 1.26 24.29 19.74
N ASP A 270 1.51 23.94 20.99
CA ASP A 270 2.45 24.65 21.82
C ASP A 270 3.93 24.42 21.38
N GLU A 271 4.84 25.29 21.86
CA GLU A 271 6.25 25.25 21.48
C GLU A 271 6.96 23.99 21.97
N GLU A 272 6.55 23.42 23.12
CA GLU A 272 7.11 22.17 23.64
C GLU A 272 6.76 21.00 22.72
N MET A 273 5.50 20.90 22.32
CA MET A 273 5.02 19.89 21.38
C MET A 273 5.71 19.99 20.02
N LEU A 274 5.79 21.19 19.46
CA LEU A 274 6.50 21.44 18.20
C LEU A 274 7.99 21.05 18.28
N THR A 275 8.63 21.29 19.41
CA THR A 275 10.02 20.91 19.62
C THR A 275 10.19 19.39 19.66
N LYS A 276 9.30 18.68 20.34
CA LYS A 276 9.28 17.21 20.35
C LYS A 276 9.07 16.65 18.93
N LEU A 277 8.10 17.19 18.18
CA LEU A 277 7.83 16.79 16.80
C LEU A 277 9.07 16.99 15.90
N LYS A 278 9.70 18.17 15.95
CA LYS A 278 10.92 18.48 15.18
C LYS A 278 12.12 17.59 15.57
N SER A 279 12.16 17.10 16.80
CA SER A 279 13.23 16.20 17.25
C SER A 279 13.12 14.80 16.61
N GLY A 280 11.91 14.29 16.40
CA GLY A 280 11.64 12.93 15.90
C GLY A 280 11.36 12.87 14.40
N LEU A 281 10.66 13.86 13.86
CA LEU A 281 10.17 13.90 12.48
C LEU A 281 10.72 15.12 11.72
N ALA A 282 10.72 15.04 10.40
CA ALA A 282 11.08 16.17 9.54
C ALA A 282 9.86 17.06 9.31
N MET A 283 10.10 18.39 9.25
CA MET A 283 9.09 19.39 8.89
C MET A 283 9.04 19.64 7.38
N SER A 284 9.66 18.78 6.59
CA SER A 284 9.69 18.82 5.13
C SER A 284 9.67 17.40 4.61
N GLU A 285 9.39 17.25 3.33
CA GLU A 285 9.53 15.98 2.62
C GLU A 285 10.98 15.53 2.54
N SER A 286 11.19 14.21 2.49
CA SER A 286 12.51 13.59 2.34
C SER A 286 13.11 13.77 0.93
N GLY A 287 12.29 14.14 -0.04
CA GLY A 287 12.64 14.12 -1.45
C GLY A 287 12.43 12.76 -2.13
N LEU A 288 11.81 11.82 -1.42
CA LEU A 288 11.35 10.54 -1.94
C LEU A 288 9.84 10.46 -1.78
N LEU A 289 9.13 10.28 -2.89
CA LEU A 289 7.68 10.39 -2.94
C LEU A 289 7.03 9.07 -3.25
N THR A 290 5.93 8.79 -2.57
CA THR A 290 5.00 7.72 -2.91
C THR A 290 3.68 8.34 -3.33
N VAL A 291 3.21 7.97 -4.52
CA VAL A 291 1.92 8.40 -5.05
C VAL A 291 0.99 7.21 -5.09
N ASN A 292 -0.21 7.39 -4.57
CA ASN A 292 -1.29 6.43 -4.66
C ASN A 292 -2.38 7.01 -5.56
N ILE A 293 -2.70 6.32 -6.66
CA ILE A 293 -3.71 6.73 -7.65
C ILE A 293 -4.85 5.72 -7.62
N GLU A 294 -6.06 6.21 -7.53
CA GLU A 294 -7.31 5.43 -7.57
C GLU A 294 -8.07 5.79 -8.86
N ALA A 295 -8.13 4.84 -9.82
CA ALA A 295 -8.67 5.09 -11.14
C ALA A 295 -9.66 3.99 -11.59
N PRO A 296 -10.86 4.36 -12.07
CA PRO A 296 -11.52 5.64 -11.85
C PRO A 296 -11.90 5.84 -10.38
N ASP A 297 -12.47 6.99 -10.02
CA ASP A 297 -13.00 7.30 -8.70
C ASP A 297 -13.93 6.19 -8.16
N GLU A 298 -13.99 6.02 -6.85
CA GLU A 298 -14.67 4.92 -6.11
C GLU A 298 -16.12 4.62 -6.54
N GLU A 299 -16.78 5.54 -7.22
CA GLU A 299 -18.15 5.36 -7.71
C GLU A 299 -18.26 4.41 -8.91
N ARG A 300 -17.17 4.12 -9.61
CA ARG A 300 -17.15 3.27 -10.80
C ARG A 300 -16.31 2.01 -10.61
N ARG A 301 -16.91 0.86 -10.81
CA ARG A 301 -16.23 -0.44 -10.84
C ARG A 301 -16.16 -0.97 -12.26
N PRO A 302 -15.12 -1.70 -12.66
CA PRO A 302 -13.93 -2.11 -11.90
C PRO A 302 -12.96 -0.97 -11.66
N PHE A 303 -12.24 -1.08 -10.60
CA PHE A 303 -11.36 -0.08 -10.05
C PHE A 303 -9.92 -0.65 -10.00
N SER A 304 -8.94 0.17 -10.33
CA SER A 304 -7.54 -0.18 -10.16
C SER A 304 -6.81 0.91 -9.38
N ARG A 305 -5.95 0.48 -8.47
CA ARG A 305 -5.08 1.34 -7.70
C ARG A 305 -3.64 1.16 -8.17
N LEU A 306 -2.99 2.25 -8.53
CA LEU A 306 -1.55 2.28 -8.81
C LEU A 306 -0.84 2.96 -7.65
N VAL A 307 0.16 2.28 -7.10
CA VAL A 307 1.08 2.87 -6.12
C VAL A 307 2.47 2.84 -6.71
N PHE A 308 3.13 3.99 -6.74
CA PHE A 308 4.50 4.09 -7.19
C PHE A 308 5.30 5.06 -6.34
N SER A 309 6.59 4.77 -6.21
CA SER A 309 7.52 5.57 -5.45
C SER A 309 8.71 5.98 -6.31
N PHE A 310 9.14 7.23 -6.20
CA PHE A 310 10.21 7.80 -7.00
C PHE A 310 10.92 8.93 -6.25
N PRO A 311 12.21 9.23 -6.60
CA PRO A 311 12.88 10.41 -6.08
C PRO A 311 12.21 11.68 -6.61
N ALA A 312 11.97 12.66 -5.74
CA ALA A 312 11.57 14.00 -6.15
C ALA A 312 12.65 14.57 -7.07
N PHE A 313 12.24 15.10 -8.19
CA PHE A 313 13.14 15.52 -9.24
C PHE A 313 14.15 16.57 -8.77
N LYS A 314 15.41 16.17 -8.68
CA LYS A 314 16.46 17.09 -9.14
C LYS A 314 16.42 16.99 -10.66
N ILE A 315 16.06 18.06 -11.34
CA ILE A 315 16.22 18.13 -12.79
C ILE A 315 17.70 17.92 -13.04
N ALA A 316 18.05 16.68 -13.33
CA ALA A 316 19.38 16.33 -13.74
C ALA A 316 19.59 16.97 -15.11
N GLY A 317 20.80 17.46 -15.36
CA GLY A 317 21.16 18.03 -16.66
C GLY A 317 20.91 17.04 -17.80
N PRO A 318 21.04 17.44 -19.05
CA PRO A 318 20.57 16.76 -20.26
C PRO A 318 21.04 15.31 -20.43
N ASP A 319 22.03 14.86 -19.67
CA ASP A 319 22.61 13.52 -19.76
C ASP A 319 22.09 12.48 -18.73
N LYS A 320 21.15 12.85 -17.88
CA LYS A 320 20.63 11.96 -16.85
C LYS A 320 19.11 12.16 -16.77
N GLN A 321 18.40 11.31 -17.21
CA GLN A 321 17.95 10.03 -17.16
C GLN A 321 16.55 9.77 -16.71
N LEU A 322 16.02 8.79 -17.16
CA LEU A 322 14.99 7.87 -16.66
C LEU A 322 14.73 8.04 -15.17
N ILE A 323 13.44 8.29 -14.86
CA ILE A 323 12.94 8.21 -13.49
C ILE A 323 13.13 6.77 -13.05
N GLU A 324 13.91 6.56 -12.01
CA GLU A 324 14.04 5.26 -11.37
C GLU A 324 12.93 5.11 -10.37
N TYR A 325 11.97 4.24 -10.67
CA TYR A 325 10.92 3.92 -9.73
C TYR A 325 11.44 2.93 -8.68
N LEU A 326 11.18 3.24 -7.41
CA LEU A 326 11.48 2.37 -6.28
C LEU A 326 10.39 1.31 -6.11
N GLU A 327 9.18 1.66 -6.47
CA GLU A 327 8.00 0.81 -6.44
C GLU A 327 7.09 1.20 -7.61
N TRP A 328 6.46 0.19 -8.23
CA TRP A 328 5.42 0.39 -9.25
C TRP A 328 4.47 -0.80 -9.22
N ASN A 329 3.37 -0.67 -8.49
CA ASN A 329 2.46 -1.78 -8.23
C ASN A 329 1.01 -1.41 -8.54
N PHE A 330 0.31 -2.30 -9.24
CA PHE A 330 -1.14 -2.27 -9.42
C PHE A 330 -1.82 -3.23 -8.45
N TYR A 331 -2.87 -2.74 -7.81
CA TYR A 331 -3.68 -3.48 -6.85
C TYR A 331 -5.12 -3.60 -7.32
#